data_ca62e3f425127816523c6db8e8634bbd
#
_entry.id   ca62e3f425127816523c6db8e8634bbd
#
_cell.length_a   1.000
_cell.length_b   1.000
_cell.length_c   1.000
_cell.angle_alpha   90.00
_cell.angle_beta   90.00
_cell.angle_gamma   90.00
#
_symmetry.space_group_name_H-M   'P 1'
#
loop_
_entity.id
_entity.type
_entity.pdbx_description
1 polymer ?
#
loop_
_entity_poly.entity_id
_entity_poly.type
_entity_poly.pdbx_seq_one_letter_code
_entity_poly.pdbx_strand_id
1 'polypeptide(L)'
;MEWQQIEYFRVVARLQHITNAAEVLSLSQPALSRSMAKLEEELGVPLFERQGRTIKLNQYGQLFLERADRIMKEFQEVKQEIQDLLDPDFGEISLGFMPTLGTYLIPSLVRSFQAEYPNVKFRFKQNGNDSLLKQLEAGEIDFCLVSSTPDTKQIHWTELWKEELFLIVPADHRLAHYESVTLREIADETFVLLEKGNGIRGITDRLFQEAGISPEITFEGEEVHTIVAFVTAGLGVTLIPDFKGIDWSRVSRIRIRSSKSYRVIGLARVEGRYISPAAKRFYQFIKDYFVN
;
A
#
# COMPACT_ATOMS: atom_id res chain seq x y z
N MET A 1 -19.37 7.60 29.68
CA MET A 1 -18.44 6.86 28.81
C MET A 1 -17.00 7.18 29.19
N GLU A 2 -16.21 6.18 29.55
CA GLU A 2 -14.82 6.32 29.99
C GLU A 2 -13.88 5.89 28.84
N TRP A 3 -12.71 6.50 28.77
CA TRP A 3 -11.69 6.20 27.76
C TRP A 3 -11.35 4.70 27.67
N GLN A 4 -11.23 4.08 28.83
CA GLN A 4 -10.91 2.67 28.97
C GLN A 4 -11.99 1.75 28.39
N GLN A 5 -13.26 2.16 28.41
CA GLN A 5 -14.36 1.41 27.80
C GLN A 5 -14.23 1.39 26.27
N ILE A 6 -13.74 2.48 25.65
CA ILE A 6 -13.48 2.54 24.21
C ILE A 6 -12.34 1.59 23.83
N GLU A 7 -11.26 1.55 24.60
CA GLU A 7 -10.16 0.61 24.39
C GLU A 7 -10.63 -0.84 24.49
N TYR A 8 -11.38 -1.16 25.54
CA TYR A 8 -11.93 -2.50 25.75
C TYR A 8 -12.85 -2.91 24.62
N PHE A 9 -13.75 -2.02 24.20
CA PHE A 9 -14.64 -2.25 23.08
C PHE A 9 -13.88 -2.60 21.79
N ARG A 10 -12.83 -1.86 21.45
CA ARG A 10 -12.01 -2.10 20.27
C ARG A 10 -11.37 -3.49 20.29
N VAL A 11 -10.84 -3.94 21.43
CA VAL A 11 -10.25 -5.28 21.57
C VAL A 11 -11.34 -6.34 21.42
N VAL A 12 -12.49 -6.17 22.06
CA VAL A 12 -13.63 -7.10 21.95
C VAL A 12 -14.15 -7.15 20.52
N ALA A 13 -14.26 -6.01 19.83
CA ALA A 13 -14.71 -5.91 18.45
C ALA A 13 -13.81 -6.65 17.46
N ARG A 14 -12.48 -6.60 17.68
CA ARG A 14 -11.50 -7.28 16.83
C ARG A 14 -11.45 -8.78 17.06
N LEU A 15 -11.51 -9.21 18.31
CA LEU A 15 -11.41 -10.62 18.68
C LEU A 15 -12.74 -11.37 18.57
N GLN A 16 -13.87 -10.66 18.60
CA GLN A 16 -15.24 -11.21 18.57
C GLN A 16 -15.50 -12.34 19.61
N HIS A 17 -14.72 -12.31 20.68
CA HIS A 17 -14.75 -13.31 21.75
C HIS A 17 -14.40 -12.68 23.10
N ILE A 18 -15.38 -12.57 24.00
CA ILE A 18 -15.22 -11.86 25.28
C ILE A 18 -14.13 -12.46 26.17
N THR A 19 -14.03 -13.79 26.25
CA THR A 19 -13.02 -14.45 27.10
C THR A 19 -11.62 -14.17 26.62
N ASN A 20 -11.35 -14.32 25.31
CA ASN A 20 -10.06 -14.05 24.72
C ASN A 20 -9.68 -12.57 24.85
N ALA A 21 -10.68 -11.67 24.69
CA ALA A 21 -10.46 -10.24 24.90
C ALA A 21 -10.11 -9.89 26.34
N ALA A 22 -10.75 -10.56 27.30
CA ALA A 22 -10.46 -10.37 28.72
C ALA A 22 -9.02 -10.83 29.07
N GLU A 23 -8.57 -11.95 28.52
CA GLU A 23 -7.19 -12.42 28.64
C GLU A 23 -6.17 -11.42 28.10
N VAL A 24 -6.38 -10.93 26.87
CA VAL A 24 -5.53 -9.90 26.25
C VAL A 24 -5.47 -8.62 27.06
N LEU A 25 -6.60 -8.21 27.65
CA LEU A 25 -6.70 -7.02 28.48
C LEU A 25 -6.27 -7.24 29.94
N SER A 26 -5.89 -8.43 30.33
CA SER A 26 -5.56 -8.82 31.70
C SER A 26 -6.72 -8.52 32.70
N LEU A 27 -7.96 -8.78 32.26
CA LEU A 27 -9.18 -8.60 33.02
C LEU A 27 -9.90 -9.90 33.26
N SER A 28 -10.78 -9.93 34.28
CA SER A 28 -11.74 -11.02 34.38
C SER A 28 -12.86 -10.86 33.35
N GLN A 29 -13.33 -11.97 32.77
CA GLN A 29 -14.43 -11.93 31.79
C GLN A 29 -15.68 -11.21 32.33
N PRO A 30 -16.11 -11.41 33.61
CA PRO A 30 -17.26 -10.66 34.17
C PRO A 30 -17.01 -9.14 34.24
N ALA A 31 -15.75 -8.71 34.49
CA ALA A 31 -15.43 -7.28 34.53
C ALA A 31 -15.55 -6.66 33.13
N LEU A 32 -14.97 -7.32 32.11
CA LEU A 32 -15.06 -6.87 30.74
C LEU A 32 -16.51 -6.86 30.24
N SER A 33 -17.31 -7.90 30.52
CA SER A 33 -18.73 -7.94 30.15
C SER A 33 -19.54 -6.82 30.77
N ARG A 34 -19.30 -6.49 32.05
CA ARG A 34 -19.96 -5.35 32.72
C ARG A 34 -19.56 -4.03 32.08
N SER A 35 -18.29 -3.88 31.72
CA SER A 35 -17.81 -2.66 31.05
C SER A 35 -18.47 -2.46 29.69
N MET A 36 -18.64 -3.54 28.91
CA MET A 36 -19.35 -3.48 27.63
C MET A 36 -20.85 -3.16 27.81
N ALA A 37 -21.52 -3.81 28.76
CA ALA A 37 -22.92 -3.54 29.06
C ALA A 37 -23.14 -2.06 29.51
N LYS A 38 -22.22 -1.51 30.32
CA LYS A 38 -22.29 -0.09 30.73
C LYS A 38 -22.12 0.85 29.53
N LEU A 39 -21.20 0.51 28.58
CA LEU A 39 -21.01 1.27 27.36
C LEU A 39 -22.29 1.25 26.49
N GLU A 40 -22.89 0.09 26.28
CA GLU A 40 -24.14 -0.07 25.52
C GLU A 40 -25.32 0.66 26.18
N GLU A 41 -25.42 0.62 27.51
CA GLU A 41 -26.41 1.36 28.29
C GLU A 41 -26.27 2.87 28.09
N GLU A 42 -25.05 3.41 28.19
CA GLU A 42 -24.79 4.83 27.97
C GLU A 42 -25.08 5.29 26.52
N LEU A 43 -24.89 4.42 25.55
CA LEU A 43 -25.19 4.70 24.14
C LEU A 43 -26.67 4.47 23.82
N GLY A 44 -27.39 3.77 24.66
CA GLY A 44 -28.81 3.45 24.50
C GLY A 44 -29.09 2.39 23.42
N VAL A 45 -28.06 1.72 22.89
CA VAL A 45 -28.16 0.69 21.85
C VAL A 45 -27.16 -0.43 22.10
N PRO A 46 -27.50 -1.69 21.77
CA PRO A 46 -26.52 -2.78 21.76
C PRO A 46 -25.53 -2.57 20.61
N LEU A 47 -24.26 -2.90 20.85
CA LEU A 47 -23.18 -2.84 19.86
C LEU A 47 -22.85 -4.23 19.29
N PHE A 48 -23.21 -5.29 20.03
CA PHE A 48 -22.91 -6.66 19.69
C PHE A 48 -24.17 -7.52 19.55
N GLU A 49 -24.08 -8.51 18.69
CA GLU A 49 -25.06 -9.61 18.54
C GLU A 49 -24.41 -10.93 18.94
N ARG A 50 -25.17 -11.77 19.67
CA ARG A 50 -24.68 -13.09 20.06
C ARG A 50 -24.88 -14.09 18.94
N GLN A 51 -23.81 -14.78 18.56
CA GLN A 51 -23.85 -15.93 17.65
C GLN A 51 -23.27 -17.17 18.36
N GLY A 52 -24.10 -17.88 19.10
CA GLY A 52 -23.67 -19.03 19.90
C GLY A 52 -22.68 -18.62 20.99
N ARG A 53 -21.44 -19.07 20.89
CA ARG A 53 -20.33 -18.75 21.84
C ARG A 53 -19.52 -17.52 21.46
N THR A 54 -19.75 -16.95 20.29
CA THR A 54 -19.07 -15.75 19.80
C THR A 54 -20.02 -14.54 19.79
N ILE A 55 -19.45 -13.37 19.69
CA ILE A 55 -20.19 -12.12 19.50
C ILE A 55 -19.73 -11.46 18.22
N LYS A 56 -20.62 -10.79 17.52
CA LYS A 56 -20.31 -9.99 16.33
C LYS A 56 -20.81 -8.58 16.51
N LEU A 57 -20.15 -7.64 15.84
CA LEU A 57 -20.65 -6.26 15.78
C LEU A 57 -21.93 -6.21 14.95
N ASN A 58 -22.95 -5.53 15.47
CA ASN A 58 -24.09 -5.10 14.69
C ASN A 58 -23.78 -3.78 13.97
N GLN A 59 -24.75 -3.21 13.25
CA GLN A 59 -24.58 -1.95 12.51
C GLN A 59 -24.13 -0.78 13.41
N TYR A 60 -24.61 -0.71 14.65
CA TYR A 60 -24.23 0.33 15.61
C TYR A 60 -22.80 0.10 16.11
N GLY A 61 -22.44 -1.15 16.38
CA GLY A 61 -21.10 -1.52 16.77
C GLY A 61 -20.07 -1.24 15.68
N GLN A 62 -20.41 -1.45 14.41
CA GLN A 62 -19.52 -1.12 13.29
C GLN A 62 -19.31 0.38 13.17
N LEU A 63 -20.39 1.17 13.24
CA LEU A 63 -20.31 2.63 13.25
C LEU A 63 -19.48 3.13 14.43
N PHE A 64 -19.71 2.58 15.61
CA PHE A 64 -18.98 2.98 16.81
C PHE A 64 -17.49 2.61 16.72
N LEU A 65 -17.15 1.43 16.18
CA LEU A 65 -15.75 1.02 15.97
C LEU A 65 -15.01 1.99 15.06
N GLU A 66 -15.61 2.35 13.94
CA GLU A 66 -15.02 3.31 13.01
C GLU A 66 -14.70 4.66 13.69
N ARG A 67 -15.64 5.15 14.49
CA ARG A 67 -15.45 6.42 15.23
C ARG A 67 -14.47 6.28 16.38
N ALA A 68 -14.53 5.18 17.12
CA ALA A 68 -13.60 4.86 18.20
C ALA A 68 -12.16 4.76 17.70
N ASP A 69 -11.94 4.10 16.54
CA ASP A 69 -10.62 4.00 15.95
C ASP A 69 -10.06 5.38 15.55
N ARG A 70 -10.89 6.28 15.02
CA ARG A 70 -10.47 7.67 14.72
C ARG A 70 -10.09 8.44 16.00
N ILE A 71 -10.91 8.38 17.03
CA ILE A 71 -10.67 9.09 18.31
C ILE A 71 -9.37 8.58 18.95
N MET A 72 -9.19 7.25 18.99
CA MET A 72 -7.99 6.64 19.57
C MET A 72 -6.73 7.03 18.81
N LYS A 73 -6.85 7.15 17.50
CA LYS A 73 -5.76 7.57 16.63
C LYS A 73 -5.38 9.03 16.91
N GLU A 74 -6.35 9.94 16.93
CA GLU A 74 -6.12 11.36 17.23
C GLU A 74 -5.42 11.54 18.58
N PHE A 75 -5.83 10.76 19.58
CA PHE A 75 -5.18 10.79 20.89
C PHE A 75 -3.73 10.29 20.84
N GLN A 76 -3.42 9.27 20.05
CA GLN A 76 -2.05 8.81 19.89
C GLN A 76 -1.20 9.84 19.12
N GLU A 77 -1.78 10.52 18.13
CA GLU A 77 -1.14 11.60 17.41
C GLU A 77 -0.76 12.75 18.35
N VAL A 78 -1.67 13.18 19.22
CA VAL A 78 -1.36 14.22 20.25
C VAL A 78 -0.24 13.77 21.19
N LYS A 79 -0.26 12.53 21.66
CA LYS A 79 0.83 12.01 22.51
C LYS A 79 2.18 12.01 21.77
N GLN A 80 2.16 11.60 20.50
CA GLN A 80 3.36 11.58 19.66
C GLN A 80 3.85 13.00 19.38
N GLU A 81 2.94 13.94 19.08
CA GLU A 81 3.25 15.35 18.87
C GLU A 81 3.97 15.98 20.07
N ILE A 82 3.47 15.68 21.27
CA ILE A 82 4.11 16.15 22.51
C ILE A 82 5.51 15.52 22.66
N GLN A 83 5.66 14.25 22.37
CA GLN A 83 6.97 13.59 22.44
C GLN A 83 7.95 14.13 21.39
N ASP A 84 7.49 14.35 20.17
CA ASP A 84 8.29 14.91 19.08
C ASP A 84 8.75 16.35 19.35
N LEU A 85 7.95 17.13 20.09
CA LEU A 85 8.34 18.46 20.58
C LEU A 85 9.45 18.41 21.64
N LEU A 86 9.51 17.30 22.39
CA LEU A 86 10.53 17.11 23.43
C LEU A 86 11.85 16.59 22.83
N ASP A 87 11.78 15.83 21.72
CA ASP A 87 12.98 15.27 21.08
C ASP A 87 12.82 15.16 19.55
N PRO A 88 13.15 16.22 18.80
CA PRO A 88 12.94 16.27 17.35
C PRO A 88 13.83 15.32 16.52
N ASP A 89 14.85 14.71 17.12
CA ASP A 89 15.73 13.74 16.45
C ASP A 89 15.27 12.29 16.59
N PHE A 90 14.20 12.07 17.35
CA PHE A 90 13.53 10.79 17.49
C PHE A 90 12.15 10.83 16.83
N GLY A 91 11.70 9.68 16.34
CA GLY A 91 10.36 9.53 15.77
C GLY A 91 10.20 8.21 15.05
N GLU A 92 8.98 7.85 14.77
CA GLU A 92 8.64 6.71 13.91
C GLU A 92 7.92 7.21 12.66
N ILE A 93 8.29 6.66 11.50
CA ILE A 93 7.68 6.97 10.21
C ILE A 93 7.03 5.70 9.68
N SER A 94 5.72 5.76 9.42
CA SER A 94 4.97 4.66 8.81
C SER A 94 4.88 4.87 7.29
N LEU A 95 5.66 4.10 6.53
CA LEU A 95 5.77 4.22 5.07
C LEU A 95 5.09 3.05 4.36
N GLY A 96 4.11 3.36 3.52
CA GLY A 96 3.49 2.42 2.59
C GLY A 96 4.18 2.45 1.22
N PHE A 97 4.30 1.31 0.55
CA PHE A 97 4.85 1.25 -0.80
C PHE A 97 4.39 0.01 -1.58
N MET A 98 4.37 0.17 -2.89
CA MET A 98 4.08 -0.95 -3.80
C MET A 98 5.19 -2.00 -3.78
N PRO A 99 4.88 -3.30 -3.97
CA PRO A 99 5.86 -4.39 -3.97
C PRO A 99 7.07 -4.13 -4.87
N THR A 100 6.84 -3.57 -6.06
CA THR A 100 7.88 -3.26 -7.04
C THR A 100 8.93 -2.24 -6.58
N LEU A 101 8.66 -1.46 -5.54
CA LEU A 101 9.58 -0.47 -4.99
C LEU A 101 10.39 -1.03 -3.80
N GLY A 102 9.90 -2.12 -3.19
CA GLY A 102 10.49 -2.70 -1.97
C GLY A 102 11.83 -3.40 -2.19
N THR A 103 12.09 -3.89 -3.38
CA THR A 103 13.30 -4.70 -3.67
C THR A 103 14.57 -3.86 -3.64
N TYR A 104 14.54 -2.62 -4.09
CA TYR A 104 15.73 -1.79 -4.21
C TYR A 104 15.53 -0.37 -3.70
N LEU A 105 14.47 0.32 -4.14
CA LEU A 105 14.32 1.75 -3.88
C LEU A 105 14.14 2.06 -2.39
N ILE A 106 13.18 1.39 -1.74
CA ILE A 106 12.87 1.65 -0.34
C ILE A 106 14.06 1.38 0.58
N PRO A 107 14.78 0.24 0.48
CA PRO A 107 15.98 0.03 1.27
C PRO A 107 17.05 1.10 1.07
N SER A 108 17.29 1.52 -0.18
CA SER A 108 18.28 2.56 -0.50
C SER A 108 17.89 3.92 0.08
N LEU A 109 16.62 4.31 -0.08
CA LEU A 109 16.06 5.57 0.40
C LEU A 109 16.16 5.67 1.93
N VAL A 110 15.72 4.60 2.61
CA VAL A 110 15.76 4.52 4.08
C VAL A 110 17.17 4.55 4.61
N ARG A 111 18.09 3.79 4.00
CA ARG A 111 19.50 3.79 4.38
C ARG A 111 20.13 5.17 4.23
N SER A 112 19.85 5.87 3.13
CA SER A 112 20.37 7.23 2.91
C SER A 112 19.82 8.21 3.95
N PHE A 113 18.54 8.13 4.27
CA PHE A 113 17.92 8.97 5.29
C PHE A 113 18.46 8.67 6.69
N GLN A 114 18.59 7.39 7.06
CA GLN A 114 19.12 7.01 8.39
C GLN A 114 20.61 7.31 8.57
N ALA A 115 21.36 7.52 7.50
CA ALA A 115 22.75 8.01 7.61
C ALA A 115 22.80 9.42 8.21
N GLU A 116 21.78 10.25 7.99
CA GLU A 116 21.67 11.61 8.55
C GLU A 116 20.86 11.62 9.86
N TYR A 117 19.84 10.74 9.98
CA TYR A 117 18.89 10.68 11.11
C TYR A 117 18.83 9.26 11.70
N PRO A 118 19.88 8.80 12.40
CA PRO A 118 20.05 7.39 12.80
C PRO A 118 19.02 6.90 13.83
N ASN A 119 18.40 7.82 14.59
CA ASN A 119 17.43 7.48 15.63
C ASN A 119 15.98 7.38 15.11
N VAL A 120 15.74 7.75 13.86
CA VAL A 120 14.42 7.64 13.26
C VAL A 120 14.10 6.18 12.93
N LYS A 121 12.99 5.71 13.43
CA LYS A 121 12.48 4.35 13.18
C LYS A 121 11.51 4.36 12.01
N PHE A 122 11.44 3.23 11.31
CA PHE A 122 10.49 3.04 10.22
C PHE A 122 9.59 1.83 10.48
N ARG A 123 8.31 2.02 10.17
CA ARG A 123 7.33 0.94 10.05
C ARG A 123 6.90 0.85 8.59
N PHE A 124 6.97 -0.35 8.01
CA PHE A 124 6.70 -0.56 6.60
C PHE A 124 5.39 -1.30 6.37
N LYS A 125 4.66 -0.86 5.34
CA LYS A 125 3.48 -1.54 4.79
C LYS A 125 3.67 -1.72 3.28
N GLN A 126 3.60 -2.96 2.83
CA GLN A 126 3.71 -3.31 1.41
C GLN A 126 2.35 -3.83 0.92
N ASN A 127 1.76 -3.13 -0.03
CA ASN A 127 0.44 -3.46 -0.60
C ASN A 127 0.27 -2.87 -2.00
N GLY A 128 -0.84 -3.23 -2.68
CA GLY A 128 -1.28 -2.56 -3.91
C GLY A 128 -1.77 -1.13 -3.66
N ASN A 129 -1.87 -0.33 -4.74
CA ASN A 129 -2.24 1.09 -4.68
C ASN A 129 -3.49 1.38 -3.85
N ASP A 130 -4.60 0.68 -4.14
CA ASP A 130 -5.89 0.94 -3.49
C ASP A 130 -5.87 0.65 -1.99
N SER A 131 -5.17 -0.43 -1.60
CA SER A 131 -4.99 -0.79 -0.19
C SER A 131 -4.14 0.24 0.55
N LEU A 132 -3.04 0.71 -0.08
CA LEU A 132 -2.17 1.74 0.50
C LEU A 132 -2.91 3.08 0.67
N LEU A 133 -3.71 3.49 -0.31
CA LEU A 133 -4.50 4.72 -0.21
C LEU A 133 -5.56 4.63 0.89
N LYS A 134 -6.23 3.49 1.05
CA LYS A 134 -7.17 3.26 2.16
C LYS A 134 -6.46 3.28 3.52
N GLN A 135 -5.29 2.67 3.64
CA GLN A 135 -4.48 2.70 4.86
C GLN A 135 -3.99 4.13 5.17
N LEU A 136 -3.65 4.89 4.14
CA LEU A 136 -3.27 6.30 4.27
C LEU A 136 -4.46 7.13 4.78
N GLU A 137 -5.65 6.96 4.22
CA GLU A 137 -6.88 7.65 4.67
C GLU A 137 -7.26 7.26 6.10
N ALA A 138 -7.15 5.98 6.45
CA ALA A 138 -7.36 5.48 7.81
C ALA A 138 -6.27 5.96 8.79
N GLY A 139 -5.11 6.44 8.25
CA GLY A 139 -3.94 6.91 8.95
C GLY A 139 -3.15 5.80 9.64
N GLU A 140 -3.19 4.64 9.09
CA GLU A 140 -2.31 3.55 9.48
C GLU A 140 -0.87 3.78 9.00
N ILE A 141 -0.70 4.65 7.99
CA ILE A 141 0.58 5.08 7.43
C ILE A 141 0.62 6.59 7.23
N ASP A 142 1.79 7.21 7.34
CA ASP A 142 2.01 8.65 7.17
C ASP A 142 2.07 9.04 5.69
N PHE A 143 2.74 8.21 4.89
CA PHE A 143 2.94 8.38 3.46
C PHE A 143 2.82 7.07 2.73
N CYS A 144 2.54 7.14 1.43
CA CYS A 144 2.76 6.00 0.56
C CYS A 144 3.30 6.39 -0.82
N LEU A 145 4.11 5.50 -1.38
CA LEU A 145 4.59 5.56 -2.74
C LEU A 145 3.69 4.70 -3.62
N VAL A 146 2.93 5.36 -4.49
CA VAL A 146 1.89 4.75 -5.33
C VAL A 146 1.99 5.22 -6.78
N SER A 147 1.45 4.42 -7.71
CA SER A 147 1.46 4.70 -9.14
C SER A 147 0.13 5.21 -9.70
N SER A 148 -0.78 5.61 -8.86
CA SER A 148 -2.07 6.18 -9.27
C SER A 148 -2.31 7.50 -8.56
N THR A 149 -2.85 8.46 -9.30
CA THR A 149 -3.37 9.70 -8.71
C THR A 149 -4.63 9.37 -7.93
N PRO A 150 -4.70 9.69 -6.63
CA PRO A 150 -5.89 9.46 -5.84
C PRO A 150 -7.07 10.27 -6.37
N ASP A 151 -8.25 9.67 -6.38
CA ASP A 151 -9.49 10.32 -6.83
C ASP A 151 -10.20 11.07 -5.68
N THR A 152 -9.46 11.43 -4.62
CA THR A 152 -10.00 12.11 -3.44
C THR A 152 -9.29 13.44 -3.20
N LYS A 153 -10.07 14.49 -2.86
CA LYS A 153 -9.53 15.82 -2.50
C LYS A 153 -8.75 15.82 -1.17
N GLN A 154 -8.83 14.75 -0.40
CA GLN A 154 -8.16 14.65 0.91
C GLN A 154 -6.72 14.18 0.83
N ILE A 155 -6.33 13.56 -0.28
CA ILE A 155 -4.98 13.05 -0.49
C ILE A 155 -4.22 14.01 -1.41
N HIS A 156 -3.16 14.59 -0.85
CA HIS A 156 -2.18 15.31 -1.64
C HIS A 156 -1.18 14.31 -2.23
N TRP A 157 -1.11 14.27 -3.56
CA TRP A 157 -0.20 13.42 -4.30
C TRP A 157 0.80 14.27 -5.08
N THR A 158 2.08 13.98 -4.93
CA THR A 158 3.18 14.67 -5.61
C THR A 158 3.86 13.69 -6.55
N GLU A 159 3.88 13.98 -7.85
CA GLU A 159 4.67 13.22 -8.82
C GLU A 159 6.16 13.28 -8.45
N LEU A 160 6.84 12.13 -8.48
CA LEU A 160 8.29 12.02 -8.22
C LEU A 160 9.05 11.67 -9.49
N TRP A 161 8.65 10.60 -10.19
CA TRP A 161 9.30 10.19 -11.44
C TRP A 161 8.37 9.36 -12.32
N LYS A 162 8.80 9.17 -13.57
CA LYS A 162 8.15 8.30 -14.56
C LYS A 162 9.01 7.10 -14.86
N GLU A 163 8.38 5.95 -15.01
CA GLU A 163 9.01 4.71 -15.47
C GLU A 163 8.39 4.26 -16.77
N GLU A 164 9.21 4.13 -17.81
CA GLU A 164 8.79 3.61 -19.11
C GLU A 164 8.49 2.11 -19.00
N LEU A 165 7.42 1.64 -19.62
CA LEU A 165 7.13 0.21 -19.78
C LEU A 165 7.81 -0.29 -21.05
N PHE A 166 8.43 -1.45 -20.95
CA PHE A 166 9.07 -2.16 -22.03
C PHE A 166 8.34 -3.47 -22.30
N LEU A 167 8.38 -3.90 -23.55
CA LEU A 167 8.09 -5.28 -23.89
C LEU A 167 9.29 -6.13 -23.47
N ILE A 168 9.03 -7.17 -22.68
CA ILE A 168 10.03 -8.16 -22.25
C ILE A 168 9.72 -9.46 -22.98
N VAL A 169 10.72 -9.98 -23.64
CA VAL A 169 10.66 -11.22 -24.42
C VAL A 169 11.82 -12.14 -24.04
N PRO A 170 11.74 -13.46 -24.28
CA PRO A 170 12.89 -14.35 -24.18
C PRO A 170 14.07 -13.85 -25.03
N ALA A 171 15.31 -14.14 -24.63
CA ALA A 171 16.51 -13.67 -25.34
C ALA A 171 16.62 -14.20 -26.77
N ASP A 172 16.02 -15.35 -27.08
CA ASP A 172 15.97 -16.00 -28.40
C ASP A 172 14.69 -15.68 -29.18
N HIS A 173 13.84 -14.79 -28.65
CA HIS A 173 12.59 -14.41 -29.32
C HIS A 173 12.84 -13.64 -30.63
N ARG A 174 11.92 -13.78 -31.61
CA ARG A 174 12.02 -13.11 -32.94
C ARG A 174 12.18 -11.57 -32.82
N LEU A 175 11.65 -10.95 -31.76
CA LEU A 175 11.74 -9.51 -31.54
C LEU A 175 12.94 -9.10 -30.69
N ALA A 176 13.73 -10.02 -30.15
CA ALA A 176 14.78 -9.74 -29.18
C ALA A 176 15.84 -8.71 -29.64
N HIS A 177 16.02 -8.57 -30.96
CA HIS A 177 16.98 -7.66 -31.57
C HIS A 177 16.38 -6.32 -32.03
N TYR A 178 15.08 -6.11 -31.81
CA TYR A 178 14.42 -4.85 -32.17
C TYR A 178 14.67 -3.80 -31.09
N GLU A 179 14.97 -2.58 -31.51
CA GLU A 179 15.10 -1.45 -30.58
C GLU A 179 13.74 -1.00 -30.05
N SER A 180 12.71 -1.08 -30.90
CA SER A 180 11.36 -0.68 -30.52
C SER A 180 10.30 -1.36 -31.37
N VAL A 181 9.10 -1.52 -30.79
CA VAL A 181 7.93 -2.09 -31.46
C VAL A 181 6.70 -1.22 -31.20
N THR A 182 5.73 -1.34 -32.08
CA THR A 182 4.36 -0.86 -31.83
C THR A 182 3.54 -1.97 -31.17
N LEU A 183 2.45 -1.60 -30.52
CA LEU A 183 1.54 -2.60 -29.94
C LEU A 183 0.93 -3.53 -30.99
N ARG A 184 0.71 -3.05 -32.22
CA ARG A 184 0.17 -3.89 -33.30
C ARG A 184 1.13 -4.98 -33.76
N GLU A 185 2.45 -4.74 -33.69
CA GLU A 185 3.47 -5.72 -34.06
C GLU A 185 3.56 -6.89 -33.08
N ILE A 186 2.96 -6.72 -31.88
CA ILE A 186 2.92 -7.74 -30.83
C ILE A 186 1.49 -8.25 -30.55
N ALA A 187 0.53 -7.92 -31.42
CA ALA A 187 -0.88 -8.28 -31.21
C ALA A 187 -1.13 -9.78 -31.18
N ASP A 188 -0.32 -10.55 -31.92
CA ASP A 188 -0.43 -12.01 -32.06
C ASP A 188 0.45 -12.76 -31.04
N GLU A 189 1.16 -12.03 -30.16
CA GLU A 189 1.94 -12.66 -29.10
C GLU A 189 1.05 -13.15 -27.96
N THR A 190 1.49 -14.21 -27.32
CA THR A 190 0.89 -14.71 -26.09
C THR A 190 1.46 -13.96 -24.90
N PHE A 191 0.62 -13.54 -23.97
CA PHE A 191 1.03 -12.69 -22.86
C PHE A 191 1.01 -13.43 -21.51
N VAL A 192 2.00 -13.07 -20.69
CA VAL A 192 2.09 -13.37 -19.26
C VAL A 192 1.98 -12.04 -18.53
N LEU A 193 0.92 -11.80 -17.78
CA LEU A 193 0.60 -10.47 -17.23
C LEU A 193 0.49 -10.49 -15.70
N LEU A 194 0.61 -9.32 -15.12
CA LEU A 194 0.23 -9.11 -13.74
C LEU A 194 -1.29 -9.18 -13.58
N GLU A 195 -1.75 -9.58 -12.39
CA GLU A 195 -3.18 -9.69 -12.09
C GLU A 195 -3.90 -8.34 -12.16
N LYS A 196 -5.20 -8.39 -12.39
CA LYS A 196 -6.09 -7.22 -12.35
C LYS A 196 -6.05 -6.58 -10.96
N GLY A 197 -6.03 -5.23 -10.92
CA GLY A 197 -5.80 -4.46 -9.70
C GLY A 197 -4.35 -4.01 -9.52
N ASN A 198 -3.40 -4.60 -10.24
CA ASN A 198 -2.03 -4.09 -10.29
C ASN A 198 -1.97 -2.83 -11.20
N GLY A 199 -1.27 -1.79 -10.76
CA GLY A 199 -1.15 -0.55 -11.52
C GLY A 199 -0.50 -0.71 -12.90
N ILE A 200 0.49 -1.61 -13.04
CA ILE A 200 1.12 -1.92 -14.33
C ILE A 200 0.12 -2.62 -15.25
N ARG A 201 -0.66 -3.56 -14.71
CA ARG A 201 -1.71 -4.23 -15.47
C ARG A 201 -2.75 -3.24 -15.99
N GLY A 202 -3.20 -2.28 -15.19
CA GLY A 202 -4.14 -1.26 -15.63
C GLY A 202 -3.61 -0.38 -16.76
N ILE A 203 -2.29 -0.11 -16.80
CA ILE A 203 -1.65 0.58 -17.91
C ILE A 203 -1.61 -0.32 -19.15
N THR A 204 -1.22 -1.57 -18.99
CA THR A 204 -1.14 -2.56 -20.06
C THR A 204 -2.50 -2.78 -20.73
N ASP A 205 -3.56 -2.98 -19.96
CA ASP A 205 -4.93 -3.14 -20.46
C ASP A 205 -5.39 -1.92 -21.25
N ARG A 206 -5.07 -0.72 -20.78
CA ARG A 206 -5.38 0.54 -21.48
C ARG A 206 -4.63 0.66 -22.80
N LEU A 207 -3.35 0.28 -22.82
CA LEU A 207 -2.55 0.25 -24.05
C LEU A 207 -3.15 -0.71 -25.08
N PHE A 208 -3.55 -1.91 -24.68
CA PHE A 208 -4.21 -2.88 -25.56
C PHE A 208 -5.56 -2.36 -26.08
N GLN A 209 -6.39 -1.78 -25.21
CA GLN A 209 -7.67 -1.21 -25.59
C GLN A 209 -7.51 -0.10 -26.64
N GLU A 210 -6.57 0.84 -26.43
CA GLU A 210 -6.30 1.94 -27.37
C GLU A 210 -5.77 1.45 -28.71
N ALA A 211 -5.01 0.35 -28.72
CA ALA A 211 -4.51 -0.28 -29.94
C ALA A 211 -5.52 -1.20 -30.64
N GLY A 212 -6.68 -1.46 -30.01
CA GLY A 212 -7.69 -2.40 -30.50
C GLY A 212 -7.25 -3.86 -30.45
N ILE A 213 -6.42 -4.21 -29.48
CA ILE A 213 -5.84 -5.55 -29.32
C ILE A 213 -6.58 -6.31 -28.22
N SER A 214 -6.91 -7.56 -28.47
CA SER A 214 -7.40 -8.52 -27.49
C SER A 214 -6.31 -9.57 -27.28
N PRO A 215 -5.45 -9.42 -26.26
CA PRO A 215 -4.30 -10.29 -26.07
C PRO A 215 -4.74 -11.71 -25.66
N GLU A 216 -4.02 -12.71 -26.14
CA GLU A 216 -4.07 -14.06 -25.58
C GLU A 216 -3.24 -14.06 -24.28
N ILE A 217 -3.87 -14.37 -23.14
CA ILE A 217 -3.20 -14.39 -21.84
C ILE A 217 -3.12 -15.83 -21.36
N THR A 218 -1.90 -16.36 -21.20
CA THR A 218 -1.66 -17.74 -20.71
C THR A 218 -1.47 -17.80 -19.21
N PHE A 219 -1.04 -16.70 -18.58
CA PHE A 219 -0.82 -16.67 -17.14
C PHE A 219 -1.01 -15.27 -16.60
N GLU A 220 -1.63 -15.19 -15.42
CA GLU A 220 -1.75 -13.98 -14.61
C GLU A 220 -1.13 -14.25 -13.24
N GLY A 221 -0.28 -13.36 -12.75
CA GLY A 221 0.42 -13.50 -11.47
C GLY A 221 0.56 -12.20 -10.70
N GLU A 222 0.80 -12.31 -9.41
CA GLU A 222 0.89 -11.14 -8.51
C GLU A 222 2.24 -10.42 -8.59
N GLU A 223 3.33 -11.18 -8.85
CA GLU A 223 4.70 -10.69 -8.71
C GLU A 223 5.46 -10.61 -10.02
N VAL A 224 6.16 -9.49 -10.23
CA VAL A 224 6.97 -9.23 -11.44
C VAL A 224 8.03 -10.30 -11.68
N HIS A 225 8.70 -10.79 -10.62
CA HIS A 225 9.73 -11.82 -10.76
C HIS A 225 9.16 -13.14 -11.27
N THR A 226 7.97 -13.52 -10.84
CA THR A 226 7.24 -14.69 -11.35
C THR A 226 6.89 -14.49 -12.82
N ILE A 227 6.35 -13.32 -13.19
CA ILE A 227 6.03 -12.99 -14.59
C ILE A 227 7.29 -13.13 -15.48
N VAL A 228 8.41 -12.54 -15.06
CA VAL A 228 9.67 -12.61 -15.83
C VAL A 228 10.21 -14.04 -15.93
N ALA A 229 10.05 -14.86 -14.89
CA ALA A 229 10.44 -16.27 -14.92
C ALA A 229 9.65 -17.06 -15.98
N PHE A 230 8.34 -16.80 -16.10
CA PHE A 230 7.48 -17.40 -17.14
C PHE A 230 7.87 -16.92 -18.55
N VAL A 231 8.19 -15.64 -18.72
CA VAL A 231 8.72 -15.10 -19.97
C VAL A 231 10.05 -15.78 -20.33
N THR A 232 10.96 -15.89 -19.37
CA THR A 232 12.25 -16.56 -19.55
C THR A 232 12.09 -18.03 -19.97
N ALA A 233 11.02 -18.68 -19.53
CA ALA A 233 10.70 -20.06 -19.91
C ALA A 233 10.02 -20.17 -21.28
N GLY A 234 9.80 -19.06 -22.01
CA GLY A 234 9.19 -19.04 -23.33
C GLY A 234 7.66 -19.19 -23.33
N LEU A 235 6.99 -18.93 -22.18
CA LEU A 235 5.55 -19.08 -22.04
C LEU A 235 4.74 -17.86 -22.51
N GLY A 236 5.42 -16.83 -22.99
CA GLY A 236 4.82 -15.62 -23.53
C GLY A 236 5.73 -14.40 -23.32
N VAL A 237 5.16 -13.22 -23.55
CA VAL A 237 5.82 -11.91 -23.40
C VAL A 237 5.07 -11.05 -22.38
N THR A 238 5.71 -9.99 -21.87
CA THR A 238 5.06 -9.11 -20.89
C THR A 238 5.42 -7.64 -21.09
N LEU A 239 4.62 -6.75 -20.48
CA LEU A 239 4.86 -5.32 -20.44
C LEU A 239 5.12 -4.87 -19.00
N ILE A 240 6.36 -4.54 -18.68
CA ILE A 240 6.78 -4.07 -17.35
C ILE A 240 7.85 -2.96 -17.47
N PRO A 241 8.03 -2.13 -16.42
CA PRO A 241 9.18 -1.24 -16.33
C PRO A 241 10.51 -1.99 -16.18
N ASP A 242 11.60 -1.22 -16.29
CA ASP A 242 12.95 -1.72 -15.99
C ASP A 242 13.13 -1.85 -14.46
N PHE A 243 13.08 -3.09 -13.97
CA PHE A 243 13.28 -3.36 -12.55
C PHE A 243 14.70 -3.80 -12.25
N LYS A 244 15.29 -3.26 -11.22
CA LYS A 244 16.53 -3.79 -10.66
C LYS A 244 16.28 -5.16 -10.02
N GLY A 245 17.19 -6.09 -10.24
CA GLY A 245 17.09 -7.46 -9.74
C GLY A 245 16.54 -8.48 -10.75
N ILE A 246 16.19 -8.06 -11.96
CA ILE A 246 15.91 -8.97 -13.06
C ILE A 246 17.22 -9.37 -13.72
N ASP A 247 17.37 -10.67 -14.02
CA ASP A 247 18.48 -11.19 -14.83
C ASP A 247 18.21 -10.91 -16.33
N TRP A 248 18.71 -9.78 -16.79
CA TRP A 248 18.55 -9.33 -18.18
C TRP A 248 19.35 -10.16 -19.19
N SER A 249 20.21 -11.10 -18.76
CA SER A 249 20.93 -11.98 -19.69
C SER A 249 20.03 -13.01 -20.37
N ARG A 250 18.86 -13.30 -19.79
CA ARG A 250 17.92 -14.32 -20.25
C ARG A 250 16.70 -13.77 -20.97
N VAL A 251 16.50 -12.47 -20.94
CA VAL A 251 15.38 -11.78 -21.58
C VAL A 251 15.87 -10.51 -22.27
N SER A 252 15.17 -10.09 -23.30
CA SER A 252 15.42 -8.83 -24.01
C SER A 252 14.35 -7.80 -23.68
N ARG A 253 14.78 -6.54 -23.58
CA ARG A 253 13.95 -5.39 -23.27
C ARG A 253 13.82 -4.51 -24.52
N ILE A 254 12.59 -4.32 -24.97
CA ILE A 254 12.26 -3.63 -26.22
C ILE A 254 11.35 -2.45 -25.91
N ARG A 255 11.64 -1.27 -26.44
CA ARG A 255 10.80 -0.09 -26.28
C ARG A 255 9.45 -0.26 -26.96
N ILE A 256 8.40 0.28 -26.34
CA ILE A 256 7.07 0.39 -26.96
C ILE A 256 6.95 1.78 -27.55
N ARG A 257 6.69 1.88 -28.83
CA ARG A 257 6.42 3.16 -29.51
C ARG A 257 5.04 3.70 -29.13
N SER A 258 4.91 4.19 -27.91
CA SER A 258 3.69 4.85 -27.42
C SER A 258 4.06 5.93 -26.40
N SER A 259 3.46 7.11 -26.51
CA SER A 259 3.63 8.18 -25.52
C SER A 259 2.94 7.91 -24.19
N LYS A 260 2.21 6.80 -24.07
CA LYS A 260 1.45 6.42 -22.90
C LYS A 260 2.00 5.16 -22.18
N SER A 261 3.08 4.59 -22.69
CA SER A 261 3.74 3.40 -22.14
C SER A 261 4.62 3.75 -20.93
N TYR A 262 4.07 4.45 -19.94
CA TYR A 262 4.78 4.75 -18.71
C TYR A 262 3.85 4.72 -17.50
N ARG A 263 4.40 4.44 -16.34
CA ARG A 263 3.74 4.69 -15.06
C ARG A 263 4.38 5.88 -14.36
N VAL A 264 3.56 6.63 -13.65
CA VAL A 264 4.02 7.73 -12.81
C VAL A 264 4.02 7.26 -11.37
N ILE A 265 5.12 7.44 -10.68
CA ILE A 265 5.23 7.16 -9.25
C ILE A 265 5.18 8.48 -8.50
N GLY A 266 4.36 8.54 -7.48
CA GLY A 266 4.23 9.71 -6.63
C GLY A 266 4.14 9.36 -5.16
N LEU A 267 4.38 10.38 -4.36
CA LEU A 267 4.30 10.35 -2.91
C LEU A 267 2.94 10.93 -2.48
N ALA A 268 2.16 10.13 -1.76
CA ALA A 268 0.85 10.51 -1.26
C ALA A 268 0.86 10.74 0.25
N ARG A 269 0.12 11.75 0.71
CA ARG A 269 -0.17 12.06 2.12
C ARG A 269 -1.58 12.60 2.28
N VAL A 270 -2.16 12.50 3.46
CA VAL A 270 -3.43 13.18 3.76
C VAL A 270 -3.17 14.66 4.03
N GLU A 271 -3.93 15.52 3.36
CA GLU A 271 -3.83 16.96 3.54
C GLU A 271 -4.43 17.39 4.89
N GLY A 272 -3.76 18.34 5.56
CA GLY A 272 -4.20 18.86 6.85
C GLY A 272 -3.99 17.93 8.06
N ARG A 273 -3.54 16.69 7.86
CA ARG A 273 -3.19 15.79 8.97
C ARG A 273 -1.84 16.17 9.56
N TYR A 274 -1.75 16.07 10.90
CA TYR A 274 -0.49 16.22 11.59
C TYR A 274 0.54 15.21 11.04
N ILE A 275 1.75 15.68 10.87
CA ILE A 275 2.91 14.91 10.45
C ILE A 275 4.06 15.27 11.40
N SER A 276 4.70 14.25 11.99
CA SER A 276 5.82 14.46 12.90
C SER A 276 7.00 15.21 12.25
N PRO A 277 7.86 15.89 13.02
CA PRO A 277 9.06 16.53 12.49
C PRO A 277 9.94 15.57 11.68
N ALA A 278 10.15 14.34 12.16
CA ALA A 278 10.88 13.30 11.44
C ALA A 278 10.22 12.95 10.10
N ALA A 279 8.89 12.79 10.09
CA ALA A 279 8.13 12.50 8.88
C ALA A 279 8.15 13.67 7.89
N LYS A 280 8.10 14.94 8.36
CA LYS A 280 8.26 16.13 7.51
C LYS A 280 9.64 16.17 6.84
N ARG A 281 10.72 15.87 7.60
CA ARG A 281 12.08 15.77 7.06
C ARG A 281 12.17 14.68 6.00
N PHE A 282 11.63 13.49 6.28
CA PHE A 282 11.62 12.38 5.33
C PHE A 282 10.81 12.69 4.05
N TYR A 283 9.66 13.35 4.20
CA TYR A 283 8.88 13.82 3.04
C TYR A 283 9.69 14.75 2.14
N GLN A 284 10.40 15.72 2.73
CA GLN A 284 11.25 16.62 1.97
C GLN A 284 12.45 15.88 1.37
N PHE A 285 13.10 15.01 2.15
CA PHE A 285 14.19 14.16 1.68
C PHE A 285 13.81 13.32 0.46
N ILE A 286 12.63 12.70 0.47
CA ILE A 286 12.13 11.95 -0.70
C ILE A 286 12.01 12.87 -1.92
N LYS A 287 11.42 14.04 -1.76
CA LYS A 287 11.29 15.00 -2.88
C LYS A 287 12.65 15.39 -3.45
N ASP A 288 13.59 15.72 -2.61
CA ASP A 288 14.93 16.15 -3.01
C ASP A 288 15.74 15.00 -3.65
N TYR A 289 15.52 13.77 -3.21
CA TYR A 289 16.15 12.57 -3.75
C TYR A 289 15.84 12.31 -5.23
N PHE A 290 14.67 12.72 -5.70
CA PHE A 290 14.23 12.53 -7.10
C PHE A 290 14.32 13.80 -7.96
N VAL A 291 14.68 14.95 -7.40
CA VAL A 291 14.93 16.21 -8.15
C VAL A 291 16.38 16.28 -8.67
N ASN A 292 17.30 15.50 -8.05
CA ASN A 292 18.69 15.38 -8.49
C ASN A 292 18.88 14.12 -9.34
#